data_740104e52e379e124664cca2a7d6b570
#
_entry.id   740104e52e379e124664cca2a7d6b570
#
_cell.length_a   1.000
_cell.length_b   1.000
_cell.length_c   1.000
_cell.angle_alpha   90.00
_cell.angle_beta   90.00
_cell.angle_gamma   90.00
#
_symmetry.space_group_name_H-M   'P 1'
#
loop_
_entity.id
_entity.type
_entity.pdbx_description
1 polymer ?
#
loop_
_entity_poly.entity_id
_entity_poly.type
_entity_poly.pdbx_seq_one_letter_code
_entity_poly.pdbx_strand_id
1 'polypeptide(L)'
;MARIGYVRVSTVHQNTQRQEYAMPTDLDKVFTDKASGKNTDRPQFQAMLDYVREGDTVYFESFSRVSRSLPDLLNTLDYFAEKGVTFVSLKENIDTTGATGKLIVSVLGAISAYERENNAERREYGYKKALDEKRVGRPKAVANQAFHDAVKLWKDGKITATEAIKQAGMTRTTFYKLVKAERGQA
;
A
#
# COMPACT_ATOMS: atom_id res chain seq x y z
N MET A 1 -17.80 -8.76 29.78
CA MET A 1 -17.22 -9.44 28.60
C MET A 1 -18.27 -9.40 27.51
N ALA A 2 -18.12 -8.49 26.56
CA ALA A 2 -19.06 -8.36 25.45
C ALA A 2 -18.60 -9.22 24.25
N ARG A 3 -19.57 -9.71 23.48
CA ARG A 3 -19.36 -10.48 22.25
C ARG A 3 -19.67 -9.57 21.06
N ILE A 4 -18.67 -9.25 20.30
CA ILE A 4 -18.73 -8.19 19.26
C ILE A 4 -18.47 -8.83 17.90
N GLY A 5 -19.32 -8.54 16.91
CA GLY A 5 -19.13 -8.97 15.53
C GLY A 5 -18.61 -7.84 14.65
N TYR A 6 -17.75 -8.19 13.70
CA TYR A 6 -17.38 -7.27 12.61
C TYR A 6 -17.67 -7.91 11.25
N VAL A 7 -18.44 -7.18 10.43
CA VAL A 7 -18.84 -7.59 9.08
C VAL A 7 -18.33 -6.58 8.06
N ARG A 8 -17.75 -7.06 6.98
CA ARG A 8 -17.32 -6.21 5.85
C ARG A 8 -17.88 -6.73 4.54
N VAL A 9 -18.64 -5.89 3.83
CA VAL A 9 -19.24 -6.21 2.53
C VAL A 9 -18.65 -5.35 1.42
N SER A 10 -18.39 -5.95 0.26
CA SER A 10 -17.70 -5.28 -0.86
C SER A 10 -18.63 -4.53 -1.80
N THR A 11 -19.94 -4.84 -1.85
CA THR A 11 -20.99 -4.18 -2.67
C THR A 11 -22.37 -4.37 -2.09
N VAL A 12 -23.31 -3.51 -2.49
CA VAL A 12 -24.72 -3.48 -2.03
C VAL A 12 -25.50 -4.79 -2.28
N HIS A 13 -25.00 -5.68 -3.13
CA HIS A 13 -25.63 -6.94 -3.52
C HIS A 13 -24.92 -8.22 -3.08
N GLN A 14 -23.73 -8.14 -2.46
CA GLN A 14 -23.12 -9.33 -1.87
C GLN A 14 -23.69 -9.57 -0.48
N ASN A 15 -24.40 -10.65 -0.39
CA ASN A 15 -25.17 -11.24 0.68
C ASN A 15 -24.55 -11.01 2.08
N THR A 16 -24.86 -9.88 2.73
CA THR A 16 -24.63 -9.66 4.18
C THR A 16 -25.20 -10.82 4.98
N GLN A 17 -26.34 -11.38 4.55
CA GLN A 17 -27.00 -12.51 5.18
C GLN A 17 -26.06 -13.71 5.37
N ARG A 18 -25.19 -14.02 4.41
CA ARG A 18 -24.27 -15.16 4.55
C ARG A 18 -23.21 -14.94 5.63
N GLN A 19 -22.73 -13.72 5.80
CA GLN A 19 -21.75 -13.40 6.84
C GLN A 19 -22.43 -13.29 8.21
N GLU A 20 -23.62 -12.72 8.26
CA GLU A 20 -24.45 -12.66 9.46
C GLU A 20 -24.87 -14.06 9.92
N TYR A 21 -25.18 -14.98 8.99
CA TYR A 21 -25.47 -16.38 9.30
C TYR A 21 -24.26 -17.16 9.86
N ALA A 22 -23.05 -16.77 9.47
CA ALA A 22 -21.82 -17.41 9.98
C ALA A 22 -21.44 -16.90 11.37
N MET A 23 -21.95 -15.74 11.77
CA MET A 23 -21.66 -15.15 13.09
C MET A 23 -22.47 -15.82 14.20
N PRO A 24 -21.96 -15.84 15.44
CA PRO A 24 -22.75 -16.24 16.61
C PRO A 24 -24.04 -15.40 16.72
N THR A 25 -25.13 -16.03 17.13
CA THR A 25 -26.44 -15.37 17.26
C THR A 25 -26.55 -14.51 18.51
N ASP A 26 -25.65 -14.66 19.45
CA ASP A 26 -25.61 -14.03 20.77
C ASP A 26 -24.57 -12.91 20.86
N LEU A 27 -24.39 -12.16 19.78
CA LEU A 27 -23.54 -10.98 19.77
C LEU A 27 -24.23 -9.77 20.41
N ASP A 28 -23.52 -9.09 21.29
CA ASP A 28 -24.01 -7.86 21.93
C ASP A 28 -24.04 -6.67 20.94
N LYS A 29 -23.10 -6.66 20.00
CA LYS A 29 -22.98 -5.58 18.99
C LYS A 29 -22.31 -6.07 17.72
N VAL A 30 -22.76 -5.53 16.58
CA VAL A 30 -22.16 -5.79 15.27
C VAL A 30 -21.79 -4.46 14.61
N PHE A 31 -20.56 -4.37 14.15
CA PHE A 31 -20.07 -3.25 13.34
C PHE A 31 -19.99 -3.67 11.89
N THR A 32 -20.54 -2.87 10.99
CA THR A 32 -20.63 -3.22 9.57
C THR A 32 -20.06 -2.12 8.68
N ASP A 33 -18.98 -2.44 7.94
CA ASP A 33 -18.44 -1.57 6.90
C ASP A 33 -18.88 -2.00 5.51
N LYS A 34 -19.33 -1.03 4.72
CA LYS A 34 -19.60 -1.18 3.29
C LYS A 34 -18.42 -0.60 2.51
N ALA A 35 -17.38 -1.42 2.28
CA ALA A 35 -16.17 -0.98 1.59
C ALA A 35 -15.99 -1.72 0.27
N SER A 36 -16.00 -0.98 -0.85
CA SER A 36 -15.58 -1.50 -2.15
C SER A 36 -14.09 -1.81 -2.15
N GLY A 37 -13.63 -2.66 -3.10
CA GLY A 37 -12.26 -3.17 -3.14
C GLY A 37 -11.13 -2.14 -3.22
N LYS A 38 -11.44 -0.87 -3.48
CA LYS A 38 -10.48 0.25 -3.57
C LYS A 38 -10.53 1.20 -2.38
N ASN A 39 -11.59 1.16 -1.57
CA ASN A 39 -11.74 2.06 -0.43
C ASN A 39 -11.18 1.41 0.84
N THR A 40 -10.13 2.01 1.38
CA THR A 40 -9.49 1.62 2.66
C THR A 40 -10.19 2.26 3.86
N ASP A 41 -11.14 3.15 3.61
CA ASP A 41 -11.89 3.82 4.68
C ASP A 41 -12.85 2.84 5.35
N ARG A 42 -12.64 2.61 6.66
CA ARG A 42 -13.35 1.62 7.47
C ARG A 42 -13.78 2.23 8.81
N PRO A 43 -14.71 3.18 8.78
CA PRO A 43 -15.10 3.93 9.99
C PRO A 43 -15.68 3.02 11.07
N GLN A 44 -16.41 1.95 10.69
CA GLN A 44 -16.97 1.03 11.66
C GLN A 44 -15.89 0.09 12.26
N PHE A 45 -14.85 -0.25 11.50
CA PHE A 45 -13.72 -0.97 12.05
C PHE A 45 -12.98 -0.13 13.10
N GLN A 46 -12.73 1.14 12.80
CA GLN A 46 -12.12 2.04 13.76
C GLN A 46 -13.00 2.25 14.99
N ALA A 47 -14.30 2.46 14.81
CA ALA A 47 -15.25 2.58 15.89
C ALA A 47 -15.30 1.31 16.76
N MET A 48 -15.14 0.13 16.16
CA MET A 48 -15.03 -1.14 16.90
C MET A 48 -13.75 -1.19 17.72
N LEU A 49 -12.57 -0.82 17.14
CA LEU A 49 -11.30 -0.78 17.87
C LEU A 49 -11.37 0.14 19.09
N ASP A 50 -12.04 1.30 18.95
CA ASP A 50 -12.23 2.24 20.05
C ASP A 50 -13.22 1.73 21.10
N TYR A 51 -14.23 0.93 20.68
CA TYR A 51 -15.30 0.43 21.53
C TYR A 51 -14.87 -0.73 22.43
N VAL A 52 -14.03 -1.65 21.93
CA VAL A 52 -13.66 -2.89 22.65
C VAL A 52 -12.85 -2.61 23.91
N ARG A 53 -13.06 -3.43 24.93
CA ARG A 53 -12.42 -3.32 26.26
C ARG A 53 -11.78 -4.66 26.63
N GLU A 54 -10.93 -4.64 27.64
CA GLU A 54 -10.36 -5.85 28.23
C GLU A 54 -11.43 -6.88 28.57
N GLY A 55 -11.17 -8.13 28.17
CA GLY A 55 -12.07 -9.27 28.39
C GLY A 55 -13.15 -9.42 27.31
N ASP A 56 -13.30 -8.49 26.36
CA ASP A 56 -14.25 -8.64 25.26
C ASP A 56 -13.75 -9.64 24.20
N THR A 57 -14.68 -10.23 23.44
CA THR A 57 -14.38 -11.13 22.33
C THR A 57 -14.90 -10.56 21.02
N VAL A 58 -14.02 -10.45 20.02
CA VAL A 58 -14.37 -9.95 18.68
C VAL A 58 -14.36 -11.10 17.68
N TYR A 59 -15.48 -11.26 16.99
CA TYR A 59 -15.70 -12.30 15.98
C TYR A 59 -15.60 -11.72 14.57
N PHE A 60 -14.88 -12.41 13.73
CA PHE A 60 -14.73 -12.14 12.30
C PHE A 60 -15.09 -13.38 11.50
N GLU A 61 -15.72 -13.22 10.32
CA GLU A 61 -15.95 -14.34 9.41
C GLU A 61 -14.63 -15.00 9.00
N SER A 62 -13.63 -14.17 8.66
CA SER A 62 -12.30 -14.63 8.20
C SER A 62 -11.25 -13.53 8.33
N PHE A 63 -9.97 -13.91 8.30
CA PHE A 63 -8.85 -12.97 8.26
C PHE A 63 -8.95 -11.96 7.13
N SER A 64 -9.45 -12.36 5.95
CA SER A 64 -9.63 -11.48 4.81
C SER A 64 -10.64 -10.34 5.05
N ARG A 65 -11.48 -10.44 6.07
CA ARG A 65 -12.39 -9.36 6.50
C ARG A 65 -11.68 -8.35 7.39
N VAL A 66 -10.69 -8.80 8.15
CA VAL A 66 -9.85 -7.94 9.00
C VAL A 66 -8.90 -7.13 8.12
N SER A 67 -8.08 -7.80 7.32
CA SER A 67 -7.11 -7.16 6.44
C SER A 67 -6.87 -7.96 5.16
N ARG A 68 -6.28 -7.29 4.15
CA ARG A 68 -5.77 -7.92 2.92
C ARG A 68 -4.27 -8.15 2.98
N SER A 69 -3.61 -7.54 3.91
CA SER A 69 -2.17 -7.65 4.12
C SER A 69 -1.91 -8.40 5.43
N LEU A 70 -0.98 -9.32 5.41
CA LEU A 70 -0.58 -10.04 6.62
C LEU A 70 0.00 -9.09 7.70
N PRO A 71 0.83 -8.08 7.37
CA PRO A 71 1.29 -7.12 8.37
C PRO A 71 0.17 -6.37 9.08
N ASP A 72 -0.86 -5.92 8.35
CA ASP A 72 -1.98 -5.19 8.97
C ASP A 72 -2.85 -6.12 9.83
N LEU A 73 -3.00 -7.39 9.44
CA LEU A 73 -3.65 -8.40 10.28
C LEU A 73 -2.91 -8.57 11.60
N LEU A 74 -1.59 -8.74 11.54
CA LEU A 74 -0.75 -8.90 12.73
C LEU A 74 -0.81 -7.68 13.64
N ASN A 75 -0.71 -6.47 13.10
CA ASN A 75 -0.88 -5.24 13.87
C ASN A 75 -2.23 -5.19 14.60
N THR A 76 -3.29 -5.68 13.95
CA THR A 76 -4.62 -5.76 14.58
C THR A 76 -4.67 -6.80 15.70
N LEU A 77 -4.04 -7.96 15.49
CA LEU A 77 -3.95 -9.01 16.51
C LEU A 77 -3.13 -8.56 17.72
N ASP A 78 -2.00 -7.88 17.48
CA ASP A 78 -1.17 -7.30 18.53
C ASP A 78 -1.94 -6.25 19.34
N TYR A 79 -2.69 -5.36 18.66
CA TYR A 79 -3.55 -4.38 19.30
C TYR A 79 -4.60 -5.04 20.22
N PHE A 80 -5.25 -6.12 19.76
CA PHE A 80 -6.20 -6.85 20.60
C PHE A 80 -5.53 -7.54 21.78
N ALA A 81 -4.34 -8.12 21.56
CA ALA A 81 -3.58 -8.76 22.62
C ALA A 81 -3.16 -7.76 23.72
N GLU A 82 -2.65 -6.58 23.33
CA GLU A 82 -2.29 -5.49 24.26
C GLU A 82 -3.49 -4.97 25.04
N LYS A 83 -4.66 -4.93 24.40
CA LYS A 83 -5.92 -4.46 25.01
C LYS A 83 -6.63 -5.55 25.83
N GLY A 84 -6.11 -6.78 25.86
CA GLY A 84 -6.72 -7.91 26.54
C GLY A 84 -8.03 -8.38 25.89
N VAL A 85 -8.18 -8.16 24.57
CA VAL A 85 -9.35 -8.54 23.77
C VAL A 85 -9.08 -9.85 23.05
N THR A 86 -10.04 -10.77 23.11
CA THR A 86 -9.98 -12.04 22.38
C THR A 86 -10.38 -11.84 20.91
N PHE A 87 -9.56 -12.36 20.00
CA PHE A 87 -9.87 -12.43 18.58
C PHE A 87 -10.32 -13.84 18.20
N VAL A 88 -11.43 -13.93 17.44
CA VAL A 88 -11.93 -15.19 16.90
C VAL A 88 -12.18 -15.06 15.40
N SER A 89 -11.57 -15.95 14.61
CA SER A 89 -11.84 -16.12 13.18
C SER A 89 -12.60 -17.42 12.94
N LEU A 90 -13.81 -17.29 12.43
CA LEU A 90 -14.73 -18.41 12.30
C LEU A 90 -14.34 -19.38 11.19
N LYS A 91 -13.96 -18.84 10.01
CA LYS A 91 -13.56 -19.64 8.84
C LYS A 91 -12.26 -20.39 9.08
N GLU A 92 -11.28 -19.74 9.65
CA GLU A 92 -9.97 -20.33 9.95
C GLU A 92 -9.99 -21.16 11.26
N ASN A 93 -11.09 -21.09 12.03
CA ASN A 93 -11.27 -21.75 13.32
C ASN A 93 -10.12 -21.41 14.30
N ILE A 94 -9.79 -20.12 14.37
CA ILE A 94 -8.72 -19.61 15.22
C ILE A 94 -9.32 -18.76 16.33
N ASP A 95 -8.94 -19.09 17.57
CA ASP A 95 -9.29 -18.39 18.80
C ASP A 95 -8.01 -18.08 19.57
N THR A 96 -7.75 -16.80 19.81
CA THR A 96 -6.52 -16.36 20.49
C THR A 96 -6.52 -16.53 22.00
N THR A 97 -7.59 -17.05 22.61
CA THR A 97 -7.60 -17.41 24.03
C THR A 97 -6.68 -18.59 24.33
N GLY A 98 -6.68 -19.58 23.42
CA GLY A 98 -5.93 -20.82 23.59
C GLY A 98 -4.45 -20.71 23.19
N ALA A 99 -3.64 -21.65 23.73
CA ALA A 99 -2.21 -21.77 23.37
C ALA A 99 -2.01 -21.98 21.86
N THR A 100 -2.87 -22.75 21.21
CA THR A 100 -2.84 -23.02 19.77
C THR A 100 -3.05 -21.75 18.95
N GLY A 101 -4.01 -20.91 19.33
CA GLY A 101 -4.27 -19.64 18.63
C GLY A 101 -3.08 -18.69 18.75
N LYS A 102 -2.49 -18.57 19.95
CA LYS A 102 -1.28 -17.77 20.17
C LYS A 102 -0.09 -18.29 19.36
N LEU A 103 0.08 -19.60 19.26
CA LEU A 103 1.12 -20.22 18.44
C LEU A 103 0.93 -19.86 16.95
N ILE A 104 -0.30 -19.97 16.44
CA ILE A 104 -0.61 -19.63 15.05
C ILE A 104 -0.27 -18.16 14.77
N VAL A 105 -0.64 -17.22 15.63
CA VAL A 105 -0.30 -15.80 15.51
C VAL A 105 1.22 -15.61 15.47
N SER A 106 1.97 -16.29 16.34
CA SER A 106 3.44 -16.23 16.36
C SER A 106 4.06 -16.76 15.06
N VAL A 107 3.54 -17.86 14.52
CA VAL A 107 4.00 -18.43 13.23
C VAL A 107 3.71 -17.46 12.07
N LEU A 108 2.51 -16.87 12.03
CA LEU A 108 2.17 -15.87 11.03
C LEU A 108 3.09 -14.64 11.12
N GLY A 109 3.45 -14.22 12.33
CA GLY A 109 4.42 -13.15 12.59
C GLY A 109 5.80 -13.48 12.04
N ALA A 110 6.29 -14.69 12.28
CA ALA A 110 7.58 -15.16 11.76
C ALA A 110 7.60 -15.19 10.21
N ILE A 111 6.53 -15.70 9.58
CA ILE A 111 6.38 -15.71 8.11
C ILE A 111 6.40 -14.28 7.57
N SER A 112 5.68 -13.34 8.20
CA SER A 112 5.65 -11.94 7.76
C SER A 112 7.02 -11.26 7.88
N ALA A 113 7.79 -11.58 8.92
CA ALA A 113 9.16 -11.09 9.09
C ALA A 113 10.06 -11.62 7.98
N TYR A 114 10.02 -12.91 7.71
CA TYR A 114 10.78 -13.57 6.65
C TYR A 114 10.45 -12.99 5.26
N GLU A 115 9.18 -12.79 4.95
CA GLU A 115 8.79 -12.14 3.68
C GLU A 115 9.32 -10.72 3.55
N ARG A 116 9.34 -9.95 4.63
CA ARG A 116 9.91 -8.58 4.64
C ARG A 116 11.40 -8.60 4.36
N GLU A 117 12.16 -9.51 4.98
CA GLU A 117 13.60 -9.68 4.75
C GLU A 117 13.89 -10.08 3.31
N ASN A 118 13.23 -11.09 2.78
CA ASN A 118 13.37 -11.51 1.39
C ASN A 118 13.06 -10.38 0.40
N ASN A 119 12.02 -9.59 0.67
CA ASN A 119 11.67 -8.45 -0.18
C ASN A 119 12.68 -7.31 -0.05
N ALA A 120 13.32 -7.13 1.10
CA ALA A 120 14.41 -6.17 1.28
C ALA A 120 15.66 -6.59 0.48
N GLU A 121 16.06 -7.85 0.57
CA GLU A 121 17.18 -8.41 -0.20
C GLU A 121 16.96 -8.31 -1.71
N ARG A 122 15.75 -8.67 -2.18
CA ARG A 122 15.40 -8.55 -3.62
C ARG A 122 15.46 -7.11 -4.10
N ARG A 123 15.02 -6.14 -3.27
CA ARG A 123 15.09 -4.70 -3.61
C ARG A 123 16.54 -4.24 -3.65
N GLU A 124 17.37 -4.65 -2.70
CA GLU A 124 18.79 -4.31 -2.66
C GLU A 124 19.53 -4.86 -3.89
N TYR A 125 19.32 -6.14 -4.21
CA TYR A 125 19.87 -6.76 -5.41
C TYR A 125 19.40 -6.04 -6.68
N GLY A 126 18.11 -5.77 -6.80
CA GLY A 126 17.54 -5.04 -7.94
C GLY A 126 18.09 -3.63 -8.08
N TYR A 127 18.32 -2.93 -6.96
CA TYR A 127 18.92 -1.60 -6.93
C TYR A 127 20.39 -1.64 -7.36
N LYS A 128 21.20 -2.58 -6.83
CA LYS A 128 22.60 -2.78 -7.25
C LYS A 128 22.70 -3.05 -8.75
N LYS A 129 21.89 -3.99 -9.26
CA LYS A 129 21.83 -4.28 -10.69
C LYS A 129 21.45 -3.06 -11.53
N ALA A 130 20.47 -2.27 -11.10
CA ALA A 130 20.05 -1.05 -11.80
C ALA A 130 21.13 0.05 -11.76
N LEU A 131 21.96 0.11 -10.70
CA LEU A 131 23.15 0.98 -10.63
C LEU A 131 24.21 0.57 -11.67
N ASP A 132 24.53 -0.73 -11.72
CA ASP A 132 25.53 -1.27 -12.66
C ASP A 132 25.10 -1.02 -14.11
N GLU A 133 23.82 -1.17 -14.41
CA GLU A 133 23.23 -0.89 -15.71
C GLU A 133 22.95 0.60 -15.97
N LYS A 134 23.36 1.50 -15.05
CA LYS A 134 23.16 2.97 -15.13
C LYS A 134 21.70 3.40 -15.35
N ARG A 135 20.75 2.60 -14.88
CA ARG A 135 19.30 2.84 -14.99
C ARG A 135 18.73 3.62 -13.80
N VAL A 136 19.55 3.94 -12.79
CA VAL A 136 19.13 4.65 -11.59
C VAL A 136 19.32 6.15 -11.76
N GLY A 137 18.36 6.91 -11.29
CA GLY A 137 18.37 8.36 -11.29
C GLY A 137 17.39 8.99 -12.29
N ARG A 138 17.39 10.31 -12.32
CA ARG A 138 16.56 11.06 -13.27
C ARG A 138 17.07 10.82 -14.69
N PRO A 139 16.21 10.46 -15.66
CA PRO A 139 16.61 10.32 -17.06
C PRO A 139 17.33 11.59 -17.54
N LYS A 140 18.45 11.40 -18.23
CA LYS A 140 19.14 12.54 -18.83
C LYS A 140 18.25 13.17 -19.88
N ALA A 141 18.23 14.50 -19.92
CA ALA A 141 17.55 15.20 -20.99
C ALA A 141 18.22 14.85 -22.34
N VAL A 142 17.38 14.45 -23.29
CA VAL A 142 17.83 14.09 -24.65
C VAL A 142 17.46 15.24 -25.58
N ALA A 143 18.36 15.58 -26.49
CA ALA A 143 18.07 16.50 -27.58
C ALA A 143 17.04 15.86 -28.52
N ASN A 144 15.83 16.40 -28.55
CA ASN A 144 14.77 15.98 -29.44
C ASN A 144 14.73 16.85 -30.70
N GLN A 145 13.91 16.49 -31.68
CA GLN A 145 13.81 17.25 -32.93
C GLN A 145 13.47 18.73 -32.69
N ALA A 146 12.54 19.03 -31.79
CA ALA A 146 12.14 20.40 -31.44
C ALA A 146 13.35 21.21 -30.89
N PHE A 147 14.24 20.59 -30.13
CA PHE A 147 15.47 21.22 -29.67
C PHE A 147 16.40 21.55 -30.84
N HIS A 148 16.65 20.62 -31.77
CA HIS A 148 17.53 20.84 -32.92
C HIS A 148 17.00 21.95 -33.84
N ASP A 149 15.71 21.94 -34.11
CA ASP A 149 15.05 22.97 -34.94
C ASP A 149 15.13 24.37 -34.27
N ALA A 150 14.88 24.44 -32.97
CA ALA A 150 14.97 25.68 -32.20
C ALA A 150 16.43 26.21 -32.15
N VAL A 151 17.42 25.34 -31.94
CA VAL A 151 18.84 25.71 -31.94
C VAL A 151 19.28 26.21 -33.29
N LYS A 152 18.82 25.61 -34.40
CA LYS A 152 19.10 26.07 -35.78
C LYS A 152 18.57 27.46 -36.02
N LEU A 153 17.27 27.69 -35.73
CA LEU A 153 16.65 29.01 -35.88
C LEU A 153 17.33 30.09 -35.04
N TRP A 154 17.74 29.75 -33.83
CA TRP A 154 18.48 30.66 -32.94
C TRP A 154 19.89 30.99 -33.47
N LYS A 155 20.66 29.98 -33.93
CA LYS A 155 21.96 30.20 -34.56
C LYS A 155 21.87 31.02 -35.84
N ASP A 156 20.80 30.86 -36.62
CA ASP A 156 20.53 31.66 -37.83
C ASP A 156 20.04 33.09 -37.52
N GLY A 157 19.91 33.47 -36.25
CA GLY A 157 19.45 34.80 -35.83
C GLY A 157 17.94 35.05 -36.05
N LYS A 158 17.14 34.02 -36.38
CA LYS A 158 15.72 34.15 -36.69
C LYS A 158 14.83 34.25 -35.44
N ILE A 159 15.28 33.72 -34.33
CA ILE A 159 14.58 33.76 -33.05
C ILE A 159 15.54 34.08 -31.89
N THR A 160 15.01 34.61 -30.81
CA THR A 160 15.77 34.87 -29.59
C THR A 160 16.06 33.58 -28.81
N ALA A 161 17.09 33.59 -27.95
CA ALA A 161 17.41 32.45 -27.09
C ALA A 161 16.22 32.05 -26.18
N THR A 162 15.42 33.05 -25.73
CA THR A 162 14.23 32.79 -24.91
C THR A 162 13.14 32.06 -25.67
N GLU A 163 12.91 32.44 -26.94
CA GLU A 163 11.98 31.78 -27.84
C GLU A 163 12.44 30.36 -28.17
N ALA A 164 13.73 30.15 -28.44
CA ALA A 164 14.31 28.83 -28.68
C ALA A 164 14.11 27.88 -27.49
N ILE A 165 14.32 28.34 -26.26
CA ILE A 165 14.07 27.58 -25.04
C ILE A 165 12.61 27.18 -24.92
N LYS A 166 11.70 28.12 -25.21
CA LYS A 166 10.24 27.89 -25.17
C LYS A 166 9.80 26.88 -26.25
N GLN A 167 10.30 27.02 -27.49
CA GLN A 167 10.01 26.07 -28.57
C GLN A 167 10.55 24.67 -28.31
N ALA A 168 11.75 24.55 -27.73
CA ALA A 168 12.34 23.28 -27.33
C ALA A 168 11.58 22.61 -26.16
N GLY A 169 10.68 23.31 -25.46
CA GLY A 169 9.93 22.78 -24.30
C GLY A 169 10.84 22.42 -23.12
N MET A 170 11.95 23.08 -22.96
CA MET A 170 12.98 22.75 -21.96
C MET A 170 13.22 23.90 -20.99
N THR A 171 13.85 23.57 -19.83
CA THR A 171 14.34 24.63 -18.95
C THR A 171 15.61 25.27 -19.53
N ARG A 172 15.86 26.53 -19.16
CA ARG A 172 17.07 27.28 -19.61
C ARG A 172 18.36 26.50 -19.34
N THR A 173 18.49 25.92 -18.15
CA THR A 173 19.68 25.15 -17.76
C THR A 173 19.87 23.90 -18.63
N THR A 174 18.78 23.17 -18.93
CA THR A 174 18.80 21.98 -19.78
C THR A 174 19.17 22.34 -21.21
N PHE A 175 18.57 23.40 -21.77
CA PHE A 175 18.82 23.86 -23.11
C PHE A 175 20.30 24.19 -23.33
N TYR A 176 20.89 25.05 -22.49
CA TYR A 176 22.31 25.41 -22.64
C TYR A 176 23.25 24.25 -22.34
N LYS A 177 22.90 23.32 -21.47
CA LYS A 177 23.69 22.10 -21.24
C LYS A 177 23.76 21.22 -22.48
N LEU A 178 22.66 21.05 -23.19
CA LEU A 178 22.61 20.28 -24.44
C LEU A 178 23.32 21.01 -25.58
N VAL A 179 23.17 22.33 -25.73
CA VAL A 179 23.92 23.14 -26.70
C VAL A 179 25.42 23.04 -26.49
N LYS A 180 25.87 23.06 -25.20
CA LYS A 180 27.31 22.89 -24.89
C LYS A 180 27.80 21.49 -25.22
N ALA A 181 26.98 20.45 -24.98
CA ALA A 181 27.34 19.08 -25.34
C ALA A 181 27.50 18.87 -26.86
N GLU A 182 26.62 19.49 -27.67
CA GLU A 182 26.75 19.45 -29.13
C GLU A 182 28.02 20.15 -29.64
N ARG A 183 28.39 21.29 -29.01
CA ARG A 183 29.64 22.02 -29.39
C ARG A 183 30.93 21.27 -29.01
N GLY A 184 30.85 20.39 -28.01
CA GLY A 184 32.01 19.57 -27.59
C GLY A 184 32.17 18.28 -28.39
N GLN A 185 31.25 17.94 -29.27
CA GLN A 185 31.27 16.77 -30.16
C GLN A 185 31.61 17.15 -31.62
N ALA A 186 31.77 18.41 -31.93
CA ALA A 186 32.24 18.97 -33.22
C ALA A 186 33.68 19.44 -33.10
#